data_8b31949e1e5285fbcdcfa862ca63918e
#
_entry.id   8b31949e1e5285fbcdcfa862ca63918e
#
_cell.length_a   1.000
_cell.length_b   1.000
_cell.length_c   1.000
_cell.angle_alpha   90.00
_cell.angle_beta   90.00
_cell.angle_gamma   90.00
#
_symmetry.space_group_name_H-M   'P 1'
#
loop_
_entity.id
_entity.type
_entity.pdbx_description
1 polymer ?
#
loop_
_entity_poly.entity_id
_entity_poly.type
_entity_poly.pdbx_seq_one_letter_code
_entity_poly.pdbx_strand_id
1 'polypeptide(L)'
;ALRRQPQAELAIALAHAELQVGRGEPAAALETLQVMRERHPRHRQVLRQLQALYEQQGDCSALLGLLPELRKNKVLTDPALLELEQRAWRGRLADAGRSGLNAGETALQPLTQAWQQLSSAQRHDPQLLLAYAEQLRALGAEVEAEEVLGKALKRQYDASLVALCGELA
;
A
#
# COMPACT_ATOMS: atom_id res chain seq x y z
N ALA A 1 -42.06 15.39 -10.77
CA ALA A 1 -40.96 15.35 -9.82
C ALA A 1 -39.89 14.38 -10.28
N LEU A 2 -38.89 14.91 -10.93
CA LEU A 2 -37.74 14.16 -11.39
C LEU A 2 -36.82 13.88 -10.18
N ARG A 3 -37.18 12.85 -9.40
CA ARG A 3 -36.19 12.23 -8.54
C ARG A 3 -35.22 11.49 -9.46
N ARG A 4 -34.15 12.15 -9.88
CA ARG A 4 -32.99 11.46 -10.43
C ARG A 4 -32.57 10.42 -9.40
N GLN A 5 -32.74 9.16 -9.76
CA GLN A 5 -32.33 8.08 -8.88
C GLN A 5 -30.83 8.22 -8.62
N PRO A 6 -30.36 8.24 -7.37
CA PRO A 6 -28.92 8.34 -7.03
C PRO A 6 -28.07 7.31 -7.78
N GLN A 7 -28.66 6.16 -8.09
CA GLN A 7 -28.04 5.08 -8.86
C GLN A 7 -27.75 5.45 -10.32
N ALA A 8 -28.64 6.23 -10.99
CA ALA A 8 -28.42 6.67 -12.37
C ALA A 8 -27.30 7.72 -12.43
N GLU A 9 -27.28 8.65 -11.48
CA GLU A 9 -26.20 9.64 -11.35
C GLU A 9 -24.85 8.97 -11.12
N LEU A 10 -24.81 7.97 -10.24
CA LEU A 10 -23.63 7.19 -9.95
C LEU A 10 -23.12 6.42 -11.17
N ALA A 11 -24.02 5.74 -11.91
CA ALA A 11 -23.66 5.00 -13.13
C ALA A 11 -23.07 5.93 -14.20
N ILE A 12 -23.65 7.11 -14.38
CA ILE A 12 -23.15 8.14 -15.31
C ILE A 12 -21.76 8.63 -14.87
N ALA A 13 -21.57 8.90 -13.58
CA ALA A 13 -20.29 9.36 -13.06
C ALA A 13 -19.19 8.30 -13.21
N LEU A 14 -19.51 7.03 -12.98
CA LEU A 14 -18.57 5.91 -13.16
C LEU A 14 -18.17 5.76 -14.64
N ALA A 15 -19.14 5.81 -15.55
CA ALA A 15 -18.85 5.76 -16.97
C ALA A 15 -18.04 6.99 -17.44
N HIS A 16 -18.32 8.16 -16.91
CA HIS A 16 -17.57 9.37 -17.19
C HIS A 16 -16.10 9.26 -16.72
N ALA A 17 -15.88 8.74 -15.52
CA ALA A 17 -14.53 8.50 -15.01
C ALA A 17 -13.74 7.51 -15.91
N GLU A 18 -14.38 6.45 -16.37
CA GLU A 18 -13.75 5.49 -17.31
C GLU A 18 -13.35 6.16 -18.63
N LEU A 19 -14.22 7.01 -19.17
CA LEU A 19 -13.92 7.78 -20.38
C LEU A 19 -12.76 8.76 -20.17
N GLN A 20 -12.69 9.41 -19.00
CA GLN A 20 -11.60 10.32 -18.66
C GLN A 20 -10.26 9.57 -18.61
N VAL A 21 -10.23 8.39 -18.00
CA VAL A 21 -9.04 7.52 -18.00
C VAL A 21 -8.65 7.12 -19.42
N GLY A 22 -9.61 6.72 -20.24
CA GLY A 22 -9.37 6.34 -21.63
C GLY A 22 -8.85 7.49 -22.51
N ARG A 23 -9.14 8.74 -22.16
CA ARG A 23 -8.62 9.94 -22.82
C ARG A 23 -7.25 10.39 -22.30
N GLY A 24 -6.71 9.72 -21.30
CA GLY A 24 -5.45 10.13 -20.66
C GLY A 24 -5.62 11.32 -19.70
N GLU A 25 -6.79 11.46 -19.09
CA GLU A 25 -7.13 12.50 -18.12
C GLU A 25 -7.32 11.90 -16.70
N PRO A 26 -6.29 11.24 -16.12
CA PRO A 26 -6.44 10.53 -14.85
C PRO A 26 -6.75 11.46 -13.67
N ALA A 27 -6.29 12.70 -13.69
CA ALA A 27 -6.58 13.69 -12.65
C ALA A 27 -8.08 14.03 -12.60
N ALA A 28 -8.69 14.24 -13.76
CA ALA A 28 -10.13 14.51 -13.85
C ALA A 28 -10.96 13.29 -13.41
N ALA A 29 -10.55 12.08 -13.79
CA ALA A 29 -11.17 10.84 -13.33
C ALA A 29 -11.08 10.70 -11.81
N LEU A 30 -9.95 11.04 -11.21
CA LEU A 30 -9.74 11.01 -9.77
C LEU A 30 -10.69 11.95 -9.04
N GLU A 31 -10.84 13.18 -9.50
CA GLU A 31 -11.79 14.15 -8.93
C GLU A 31 -13.23 13.63 -8.99
N THR A 32 -13.65 13.09 -10.14
CA THR A 32 -14.98 12.49 -10.31
C THR A 32 -15.22 11.37 -9.31
N LEU A 33 -14.25 10.46 -9.17
CA LEU A 33 -14.35 9.31 -8.27
C LEU A 33 -14.30 9.71 -6.79
N GLN A 34 -13.53 10.71 -6.42
CA GLN A 34 -13.47 11.22 -5.05
C GLN A 34 -14.81 11.85 -4.62
N VAL A 35 -15.45 12.63 -5.49
CA VAL A 35 -16.79 13.16 -5.24
C VAL A 35 -17.80 12.02 -5.07
N MET A 36 -17.71 10.98 -5.89
CA MET A 36 -18.60 9.82 -5.76
C MET A 36 -18.31 9.02 -4.47
N ARG A 37 -17.06 8.92 -4.05
CA ARG A 37 -16.66 8.28 -2.78
C ARG A 37 -17.25 9.02 -1.58
N GLU A 38 -17.25 10.34 -1.58
CA GLU A 38 -17.85 11.14 -0.50
C GLU A 38 -19.37 10.93 -0.41
N ARG A 39 -20.04 10.87 -1.56
CA ARG A 39 -21.50 10.67 -1.62
C ARG A 39 -21.91 9.22 -1.38
N HIS A 40 -21.10 8.27 -1.82
CA HIS A 40 -21.36 6.83 -1.79
C HIS A 40 -20.16 6.05 -1.25
N PRO A 41 -19.79 6.22 0.05
CA PRO A 41 -18.54 5.69 0.61
C PRO A 41 -18.48 4.17 0.67
N ARG A 42 -19.62 3.49 0.49
CA ARG A 42 -19.71 2.02 0.51
C ARG A 42 -19.86 1.39 -0.87
N HIS A 43 -19.86 2.21 -1.92
CA HIS A 43 -20.08 1.70 -3.27
C HIS A 43 -18.83 0.98 -3.79
N ARG A 44 -18.94 -0.32 -3.98
CA ARG A 44 -17.81 -1.19 -4.34
C ARG A 44 -17.16 -0.82 -5.67
N GLN A 45 -17.93 -0.43 -6.67
CA GLN A 45 -17.42 -0.06 -7.99
C GLN A 45 -16.62 1.25 -7.95
N VAL A 46 -17.04 2.24 -7.17
CA VAL A 46 -16.29 3.47 -6.94
C VAL A 46 -14.92 3.15 -6.32
N LEU A 47 -14.91 2.30 -5.28
CA LEU A 47 -13.67 1.89 -4.62
C LEU A 47 -12.75 1.09 -5.55
N ARG A 48 -13.30 0.24 -6.41
CA ARG A 48 -12.52 -0.51 -7.42
C ARG A 48 -11.88 0.40 -8.45
N GLN A 49 -12.61 1.39 -8.95
CA GLN A 49 -12.06 2.34 -9.93
C GLN A 49 -10.99 3.23 -9.30
N LEU A 50 -11.17 3.66 -8.05
CA LEU A 50 -10.13 4.38 -7.30
C LEU A 50 -8.88 3.53 -7.10
N GLN A 51 -9.05 2.27 -6.69
CA GLN A 51 -7.93 1.33 -6.57
C GLN A 51 -7.15 1.21 -7.88
N ALA A 52 -7.84 0.93 -8.99
CA ALA A 52 -7.22 0.76 -10.30
C ALA A 52 -6.46 2.03 -10.74
N LEU A 53 -7.04 3.20 -10.47
CA LEU A 53 -6.44 4.48 -10.83
C LEU A 53 -5.19 4.76 -10.00
N TYR A 54 -5.22 4.52 -8.69
CA TYR A 54 -4.06 4.67 -7.82
C TYR A 54 -2.94 3.68 -8.17
N GLU A 55 -3.28 2.43 -8.53
CA GLU A 55 -2.31 1.45 -9.02
C GLU A 55 -1.66 1.92 -10.32
N GLN A 56 -2.44 2.44 -11.26
CA GLN A 56 -1.94 2.97 -12.53
C GLN A 56 -1.01 4.17 -12.33
N GLN A 57 -1.31 5.04 -11.37
CA GLN A 57 -0.48 6.20 -11.04
C GLN A 57 0.73 5.85 -10.17
N GLY A 58 0.77 4.65 -9.60
CA GLY A 58 1.81 4.25 -8.65
C GLY A 58 1.71 5.00 -7.32
N ASP A 59 0.54 5.53 -6.97
CA ASP A 59 0.31 6.23 -5.70
C ASP A 59 0.08 5.24 -4.55
N CYS A 60 1.17 4.73 -4.03
CA CYS A 60 1.15 3.73 -2.95
C CYS A 60 0.57 4.29 -1.64
N SER A 61 0.76 5.58 -1.36
CA SER A 61 0.19 6.23 -0.18
C SER A 61 -1.33 6.30 -0.25
N ALA A 62 -1.88 6.66 -1.40
CA ALA A 62 -3.32 6.68 -1.63
C ALA A 62 -3.93 5.27 -1.56
N LEU A 63 -3.25 4.27 -2.11
CA LEU A 63 -3.66 2.86 -2.00
C LEU A 63 -3.72 2.39 -0.54
N LEU A 64 -2.70 2.69 0.25
CA LEU A 64 -2.70 2.36 1.68
C LEU A 64 -3.85 3.05 2.43
N GLY A 65 -4.16 4.30 2.09
CA GLY A 65 -5.29 5.03 2.64
C GLY A 65 -6.65 4.43 2.26
N LEU A 66 -6.74 3.76 1.11
CA LEU A 66 -7.97 3.13 0.62
C LEU A 66 -8.22 1.72 1.22
N LEU A 67 -7.18 1.05 1.69
CA LEU A 67 -7.26 -0.33 2.21
C LEU A 67 -8.36 -0.56 3.25
N PRO A 68 -8.57 0.30 4.27
CA PRO A 68 -9.63 0.09 5.25
C PRO A 68 -11.03 0.02 4.62
N GLU A 69 -11.29 0.85 3.61
CA GLU A 69 -12.57 0.87 2.89
C GLU A 69 -12.73 -0.36 1.99
N LEU A 70 -11.67 -0.78 1.30
CA LEU A 70 -11.64 -2.01 0.51
C LEU A 70 -11.95 -3.24 1.37
N ARG A 71 -11.36 -3.29 2.56
CA ARG A 71 -11.60 -4.37 3.54
C ARG A 71 -13.02 -4.35 4.08
N LYS A 72 -13.48 -3.20 4.56
CA LYS A 72 -14.81 -3.03 5.16
C LYS A 72 -15.93 -3.37 4.19
N ASN A 73 -15.79 -3.01 2.92
CA ASN A 73 -16.80 -3.21 1.90
C ASN A 73 -16.62 -4.50 1.09
N LYS A 74 -15.67 -5.34 1.49
CA LYS A 74 -15.37 -6.64 0.85
C LYS A 74 -15.18 -6.53 -0.67
N VAL A 75 -14.47 -5.49 -1.09
CA VAL A 75 -14.15 -5.23 -2.51
C VAL A 75 -13.21 -6.30 -3.07
N LEU A 76 -12.27 -6.75 -2.25
CA LEU A 76 -11.29 -7.78 -2.56
C LEU A 76 -11.42 -8.95 -1.58
N THR A 77 -10.97 -10.13 -2.01
CA THR A 77 -10.75 -11.28 -1.12
C THR A 77 -9.61 -10.99 -0.15
N ASP A 78 -9.59 -11.67 1.00
CA ASP A 78 -8.53 -11.47 2.00
C ASP A 78 -7.12 -11.70 1.44
N PRO A 79 -6.85 -12.76 0.63
CA PRO A 79 -5.54 -12.93 0.00
C PRO A 79 -5.18 -11.80 -0.96
N ALA A 80 -6.13 -11.33 -1.78
CA ALA A 80 -5.90 -10.24 -2.72
C ALA A 80 -5.63 -8.91 -1.99
N LEU A 81 -6.32 -8.68 -0.88
CA LEU A 81 -6.11 -7.50 -0.03
C LEU A 81 -4.73 -7.50 0.62
N LEU A 82 -4.29 -8.65 1.13
CA LEU A 82 -2.96 -8.83 1.71
C LEU A 82 -1.86 -8.58 0.68
N GLU A 83 -2.02 -9.12 -0.52
CA GLU A 83 -1.09 -8.93 -1.62
C GLU A 83 -1.01 -7.45 -2.06
N LEU A 84 -2.15 -6.78 -2.16
CA LEU A 84 -2.21 -5.35 -2.47
C LEU A 84 -1.51 -4.52 -1.40
N GLU A 85 -1.78 -4.80 -0.13
CA GLU A 85 -1.15 -4.13 1.01
C GLU A 85 0.36 -4.29 0.99
N GLN A 86 0.84 -5.50 0.75
CA GLN A 86 2.26 -5.82 0.67
C GLN A 86 2.95 -5.08 -0.48
N ARG A 87 2.33 -5.06 -1.66
CA ARG A 87 2.84 -4.29 -2.82
C ARG A 87 2.87 -2.79 -2.55
N ALA A 88 1.82 -2.25 -1.96
CA ALA A 88 1.72 -0.83 -1.63
C ALA A 88 2.78 -0.40 -0.61
N TRP A 89 3.06 -1.22 0.40
CA TRP A 89 4.13 -0.94 1.37
C TRP A 89 5.51 -1.01 0.74
N ARG A 90 5.79 -2.00 -0.12
CA ARG A 90 7.05 -2.05 -0.87
C ARG A 90 7.26 -0.80 -1.72
N GLY A 91 6.22 -0.37 -2.42
CA GLY A 91 6.26 0.86 -3.19
C GLY A 91 6.47 2.10 -2.33
N ARG A 92 5.81 2.18 -1.18
CA ARG A 92 5.97 3.27 -0.21
C ARG A 92 7.41 3.36 0.34
N LEU A 93 8.03 2.21 0.64
CA LEU A 93 9.43 2.15 1.08
C LEU A 93 10.37 2.59 -0.05
N ALA A 94 10.12 2.16 -1.28
CA ALA A 94 10.91 2.58 -2.43
C ALA A 94 10.82 4.10 -2.68
N ASP A 95 9.63 4.69 -2.57
CA ASP A 95 9.43 6.13 -2.69
C ASP A 95 10.15 6.90 -1.59
N ALA A 96 10.09 6.40 -0.36
CA ALA A 96 10.80 6.97 0.77
C ALA A 96 12.33 6.91 0.58
N GLY A 97 12.84 5.80 0.04
CA GLY A 97 14.25 5.66 -0.33
C GLY A 97 14.68 6.67 -1.39
N ARG A 98 13.88 6.83 -2.44
CA ARG A 98 14.16 7.83 -3.49
C ARG A 98 14.17 9.27 -2.95
N SER A 99 13.24 9.58 -2.06
CA SER A 99 13.18 10.88 -1.40
C SER A 99 14.45 11.19 -0.58
N GLY A 100 15.10 10.15 -0.05
CA GLY A 100 16.33 10.27 0.73
C GLY A 100 17.59 10.49 -0.11
N LEU A 101 17.62 10.11 -1.39
CA LEU A 101 18.82 10.13 -2.23
C LEU A 101 19.52 11.50 -2.30
N ASN A 102 18.76 12.58 -2.21
CA ASN A 102 19.30 13.95 -2.31
C ASN A 102 19.21 14.73 -0.99
N ALA A 103 18.91 14.06 0.13
CA ALA A 103 18.63 14.70 1.41
C ALA A 103 19.85 14.84 2.34
N GLY A 104 21.06 14.46 1.89
CA GLY A 104 22.29 14.58 2.68
C GLY A 104 22.21 13.83 4.02
N GLU A 105 22.47 14.54 5.12
CA GLU A 105 22.47 13.95 6.47
C GLU A 105 21.12 13.40 6.92
N THR A 106 20.02 13.84 6.30
CA THR A 106 18.66 13.38 6.60
C THR A 106 18.15 12.28 5.66
N ALA A 107 19.03 11.70 4.85
CA ALA A 107 18.69 10.72 3.81
C ALA A 107 17.87 9.53 4.31
N LEU A 108 18.11 9.06 5.54
CA LEU A 108 17.42 7.91 6.12
C LEU A 108 16.07 8.26 6.76
N GLN A 109 15.78 9.53 7.03
CA GLN A 109 14.57 9.94 7.76
C GLN A 109 13.27 9.52 7.06
N PRO A 110 13.07 9.78 5.75
CA PRO A 110 11.83 9.38 5.09
C PRO A 110 11.60 7.87 5.14
N LEU A 111 12.67 7.10 4.93
CA LEU A 111 12.63 5.64 4.95
C LEU A 111 12.33 5.09 6.36
N THR A 112 13.00 5.61 7.38
CA THR A 112 12.79 5.24 8.78
C THR A 112 11.37 5.58 9.24
N GLN A 113 10.86 6.74 8.88
CA GLN A 113 9.49 7.14 9.19
C GLN A 113 8.46 6.22 8.52
N ALA A 114 8.65 5.89 7.25
CA ALA A 114 7.79 4.94 6.55
C ALA A 114 7.80 3.56 7.22
N TRP A 115 8.97 3.07 7.62
CA TRP A 115 9.13 1.81 8.33
C TRP A 115 8.44 1.79 9.69
N GLN A 116 8.50 2.88 10.43
CA GLN A 116 7.83 3.02 11.73
C GLN A 116 6.30 2.99 11.64
N GLN A 117 5.73 3.32 10.50
CA GLN A 117 4.27 3.24 10.27
C GLN A 117 3.76 1.80 10.11
N LEU A 118 4.64 0.86 9.82
CA LEU A 118 4.29 -0.55 9.72
C LEU A 118 3.91 -1.13 11.09
N SER A 119 2.92 -2.02 11.10
CA SER A 119 2.59 -2.82 12.29
C SER A 119 3.74 -3.77 12.66
N SER A 120 3.73 -4.30 13.89
CA SER A 120 4.72 -5.29 14.32
C SER A 120 4.73 -6.52 13.41
N ALA A 121 3.57 -7.03 13.02
CA ALA A 121 3.45 -8.17 12.11
C ALA A 121 4.06 -7.86 10.73
N GLN A 122 3.79 -6.68 10.18
CA GLN A 122 4.34 -6.26 8.89
C GLN A 122 5.85 -6.09 8.93
N ARG A 123 6.43 -5.60 10.03
CA ARG A 123 7.89 -5.49 10.21
C ARG A 123 8.60 -6.85 10.27
N HIS A 124 7.86 -7.92 10.53
CA HIS A 124 8.39 -9.29 10.49
C HIS A 124 8.16 -9.99 9.15
N ASP A 125 7.43 -9.38 8.22
CA ASP A 125 7.23 -9.90 6.88
C ASP A 125 8.56 -9.92 6.11
N PRO A 126 9.03 -11.10 5.65
CA PRO A 126 10.32 -11.22 4.96
C PRO A 126 10.43 -10.32 3.72
N GLN A 127 9.36 -10.16 2.98
CA GLN A 127 9.37 -9.33 1.76
C GLN A 127 9.50 -7.84 2.07
N LEU A 128 8.85 -7.38 3.14
CA LEU A 128 8.95 -5.99 3.58
C LEU A 128 10.30 -5.70 4.24
N LEU A 129 10.82 -6.65 5.02
CA LEU A 129 12.19 -6.57 5.56
C LEU A 129 13.24 -6.46 4.46
N LEU A 130 13.13 -7.30 3.43
CA LEU A 130 14.04 -7.27 2.29
C LEU A 130 13.96 -5.93 1.57
N ALA A 131 12.77 -5.45 1.27
CA ALA A 131 12.56 -4.16 0.62
C ALA A 131 13.16 -3.00 1.43
N TYR A 132 12.98 -3.01 2.74
CA TYR A 132 13.58 -2.01 3.64
C TYR A 132 15.11 -2.06 3.64
N ALA A 133 15.68 -3.26 3.76
CA ALA A 133 17.14 -3.47 3.74
C ALA A 133 17.76 -3.04 2.40
N GLU A 134 17.11 -3.32 1.28
CA GLU A 134 17.55 -2.88 -0.05
C GLU A 134 17.60 -1.34 -0.15
N GLN A 135 16.58 -0.65 0.40
CA GLN A 135 16.57 0.81 0.42
C GLN A 135 17.63 1.40 1.34
N LEU A 136 17.88 0.78 2.50
CA LEU A 136 18.99 1.16 3.38
C LEU A 136 20.34 1.06 2.67
N ARG A 137 20.58 -0.03 1.96
CA ARG A 137 21.79 -0.23 1.16
C ARG A 137 21.94 0.81 0.06
N ALA A 138 20.86 1.10 -0.66
CA ALA A 138 20.83 2.10 -1.72
C ALA A 138 21.20 3.51 -1.21
N LEU A 139 20.90 3.81 0.07
CA LEU A 139 21.27 5.06 0.75
C LEU A 139 22.64 5.01 1.44
N GLY A 140 23.38 3.91 1.28
CA GLY A 140 24.72 3.74 1.87
C GLY A 140 24.71 3.30 3.35
N ALA A 141 23.55 2.93 3.90
CA ALA A 141 23.38 2.46 5.27
C ALA A 141 23.51 0.92 5.36
N GLU A 142 24.66 0.38 4.99
CA GLU A 142 24.91 -1.06 4.94
C GLU A 142 24.87 -1.71 6.32
N VAL A 143 25.40 -1.03 7.33
CA VAL A 143 25.44 -1.54 8.72
C VAL A 143 24.02 -1.72 9.26
N GLU A 144 23.17 -0.74 9.06
CA GLU A 144 21.77 -0.77 9.46
C GLU A 144 21.01 -1.86 8.71
N ALA A 145 21.29 -2.05 7.42
CA ALA A 145 20.69 -3.12 6.62
C ALA A 145 21.08 -4.51 7.15
N GLU A 146 22.35 -4.72 7.47
CA GLU A 146 22.84 -5.96 8.05
C GLU A 146 22.24 -6.24 9.43
N GLU A 147 22.10 -5.22 10.28
CA GLU A 147 21.44 -5.35 11.58
C GLU A 147 19.99 -5.79 11.47
N VAL A 148 19.23 -5.19 10.57
CA VAL A 148 17.82 -5.51 10.34
C VAL A 148 17.68 -6.96 9.88
N LEU A 149 18.47 -7.37 8.89
CA LEU A 149 18.45 -8.74 8.36
C LEU A 149 18.97 -9.75 9.37
N GLY A 150 20.02 -9.43 10.13
CA GLY A 150 20.57 -10.29 11.16
C GLY A 150 19.58 -10.56 12.30
N LYS A 151 18.86 -9.55 12.76
CA LYS A 151 17.81 -9.70 13.76
C LYS A 151 16.64 -10.57 13.24
N ALA A 152 16.27 -10.41 11.99
CA ALA A 152 15.22 -11.21 11.36
C ALA A 152 15.61 -12.69 11.24
N LEU A 153 16.82 -12.97 10.79
CA LEU A 153 17.36 -14.33 10.70
C LEU A 153 17.46 -15.02 12.07
N LYS A 154 17.92 -14.30 13.09
CA LYS A 154 17.99 -14.82 14.46
C LYS A 154 16.61 -15.21 14.98
N ARG A 155 15.59 -14.37 14.78
CA ARG A 155 14.22 -14.69 15.20
C ARG A 155 13.66 -15.89 14.47
N GLN A 156 13.90 -16.01 13.17
CA GLN A 156 13.46 -17.16 12.39
C GLN A 156 14.14 -18.45 12.86
N TYR A 157 15.43 -18.37 13.15
CA TYR A 157 16.20 -19.49 13.69
C TYR A 157 15.69 -19.91 15.08
N ASP A 158 15.49 -18.95 15.99
CA ASP A 158 14.97 -19.21 17.34
C ASP A 158 13.55 -19.83 17.28
N ALA A 159 12.69 -19.34 16.40
CA ALA A 159 11.36 -19.91 16.21
C ALA A 159 11.40 -21.33 15.66
N SER A 160 12.32 -21.61 14.73
CA SER A 160 12.54 -22.96 14.21
C SER A 160 13.05 -23.94 15.26
N LEU A 161 13.95 -23.49 16.14
CA LEU A 161 14.45 -24.29 17.30
C LEU A 161 13.32 -24.58 18.28
N VAL A 162 12.49 -23.59 18.61
CA VAL A 162 11.35 -23.79 19.52
C VAL A 162 10.35 -24.78 18.93
N ALA A 163 10.06 -24.70 17.64
CA ALA A 163 9.19 -25.65 16.95
C ALA A 163 9.75 -27.08 17.01
N LEU A 164 11.05 -27.26 16.74
CA LEU A 164 11.73 -28.55 16.84
C LEU A 164 11.70 -29.11 18.25
N CYS A 165 11.93 -28.30 19.30
CA CYS A 165 11.82 -28.72 20.69
C CYS A 165 10.40 -29.13 21.08
N GLY A 166 9.38 -28.47 20.50
CA GLY A 166 7.97 -28.81 20.68
C GLY A 166 7.58 -30.15 20.05
N GLU A 167 8.18 -30.52 18.93
CA GLU A 167 7.96 -31.81 18.25
C GLU A 167 8.64 -32.98 18.93
N LEU A 168 9.71 -32.72 19.67
CA LEU A 168 10.47 -33.74 20.42
C LEU A 168 9.94 -33.98 21.84
N ALA A 169 9.02 -33.16 22.29
CA ALA A 169 8.33 -33.34 23.57
C ALA A 169 7.03 -34.14 23.41
#